data_cd3b8936cc6f9357a8d068bcb1ed5005
#
_entry.id   cd3b8936cc6f9357a8d068bcb1ed5005
#
_cell.length_a   1.000
_cell.length_b   1.000
_cell.length_c   1.000
_cell.angle_alpha   90.00
_cell.angle_beta   90.00
_cell.angle_gamma   90.00
#
_symmetry.space_group_name_H-M   'P 1'
#
loop_
_entity.id
_entity.type
_entity.pdbx_description
1 polymer ?
#
loop_
_entity_poly.entity_id
_entity_poly.type
_entity_poly.pdbx_seq_one_letter_code
_entity_poly.pdbx_strand_id
1 'polypeptide(L)'
;SGFVIGLFDLKIYTYAGMGLIGLLSFLNPAAPKILPIIIAVIVPLAVGFILTFMFYKDEDVKEEPKAENKQLNKVAVVKMPVSGEVKNISESSDAAFSSEALGKGVVIIPENGEVCAPVSGTVKTLFPTKHAIGIVSDDGLEVLIHIGINTVNLQGKHFTAHVKQDDKVK
;
A
#
# COMPACT_ATOMS: atom_id res chain seq x y z
N SER A 1 17.62 -15.43 -18.53
CA SER A 1 16.69 -16.43 -19.14
C SER A 1 17.06 -16.77 -20.57
N GLY A 2 17.56 -15.80 -21.37
CA GLY A 2 17.95 -16.04 -22.76
C GLY A 2 19.02 -17.13 -22.93
N PHE A 3 19.99 -17.19 -22.05
CA PHE A 3 21.05 -18.21 -22.10
C PHE A 3 20.53 -19.64 -21.94
N VAL A 4 19.62 -19.83 -20.95
CA VAL A 4 19.03 -21.16 -20.70
C VAL A 4 18.13 -21.59 -21.85
N ILE A 5 17.39 -20.67 -22.45
CA ILE A 5 16.54 -20.93 -23.61
C ILE A 5 17.41 -21.37 -24.83
N GLY A 6 18.52 -20.69 -25.06
CA GLY A 6 19.45 -21.06 -26.13
C GLY A 6 20.09 -22.44 -25.95
N LEU A 7 20.40 -22.82 -24.71
CA LEU A 7 21.02 -24.13 -24.40
C LEU A 7 20.11 -25.33 -24.75
N PHE A 8 18.79 -25.15 -24.66
CA PHE A 8 17.80 -26.22 -24.92
C PHE A 8 17.16 -26.14 -26.32
N ASP A 9 17.65 -25.27 -27.23
CA ASP A 9 17.09 -25.03 -28.57
C ASP A 9 15.55 -24.86 -28.53
N LEU A 10 15.07 -24.02 -27.63
CA LEU A 10 13.66 -23.71 -27.50
C LEU A 10 13.23 -22.67 -28.55
N LYS A 11 12.21 -23.01 -29.33
CA LYS A 11 11.64 -22.13 -30.35
C LYS A 11 10.34 -21.50 -29.88
N ILE A 12 10.11 -20.24 -30.25
CA ILE A 12 8.86 -19.54 -30.00
C ILE A 12 7.88 -19.88 -31.12
N TYR A 13 6.77 -20.47 -30.81
CA TYR A 13 5.73 -20.85 -31.76
C TYR A 13 4.57 -19.86 -31.84
N THR A 14 4.47 -18.95 -30.87
CA THR A 14 3.47 -17.87 -30.85
C THR A 14 4.13 -16.58 -30.39
N TYR A 15 3.42 -15.46 -30.49
CA TYR A 15 3.93 -14.19 -29.99
C TYR A 15 4.16 -14.29 -28.47
N ALA A 16 5.39 -14.07 -28.04
CA ALA A 16 5.77 -14.12 -26.64
C ALA A 16 5.22 -12.90 -25.89
N GLY A 17 4.14 -13.11 -25.13
CA GLY A 17 3.62 -12.11 -24.19
C GLY A 17 4.47 -12.01 -22.92
N MET A 18 4.25 -10.95 -22.14
CA MET A 18 4.88 -10.81 -20.83
C MET A 18 4.21 -11.71 -19.77
N GLY A 19 5.01 -12.20 -18.84
CA GLY A 19 4.55 -12.99 -17.69
C GLY A 19 4.29 -14.46 -17.96
N LEU A 20 3.45 -15.07 -17.16
CA LEU A 20 3.17 -16.51 -17.18
C LEU A 20 2.57 -16.98 -18.53
N ILE A 21 1.79 -16.12 -19.18
CA ILE A 21 1.17 -16.38 -20.49
C ILE A 21 2.25 -16.54 -21.58
N GLY A 22 3.36 -15.80 -21.50
CA GLY A 22 4.48 -15.91 -22.44
C GLY A 22 5.16 -17.29 -22.42
N LEU A 23 5.03 -18.03 -21.31
CA LEU A 23 5.58 -19.37 -21.19
C LEU A 23 4.93 -20.36 -22.16
N LEU A 24 3.64 -20.19 -22.42
CA LEU A 24 2.88 -21.02 -23.36
C LEU A 24 3.40 -20.89 -24.80
N SER A 25 4.09 -19.79 -25.12
CA SER A 25 4.69 -19.56 -26.45
C SER A 25 5.79 -20.55 -26.82
N PHE A 26 6.32 -21.27 -25.84
CA PHE A 26 7.35 -22.31 -26.07
C PHE A 26 6.77 -23.71 -26.20
N LEU A 27 5.45 -23.89 -26.01
CA LEU A 27 4.80 -25.18 -26.17
C LEU A 27 4.60 -25.47 -27.67
N ASN A 28 5.32 -26.48 -28.17
CA ASN A 28 5.05 -27.02 -29.49
C ASN A 28 3.87 -27.99 -29.39
N PRO A 29 2.75 -27.76 -30.10
CA PRO A 29 1.59 -28.64 -30.05
C PRO A 29 1.91 -30.10 -30.43
N ALA A 30 2.89 -30.31 -31.30
CA ALA A 30 3.27 -31.66 -31.80
C ALA A 30 4.28 -32.38 -30.86
N ALA A 31 5.12 -31.63 -30.14
CA ALA A 31 6.13 -32.19 -29.24
C ALA A 31 6.47 -31.18 -28.12
N PRO A 32 5.69 -31.06 -27.07
CA PRO A 32 5.91 -30.06 -26.03
C PRO A 32 7.17 -30.38 -25.22
N LYS A 33 8.14 -29.46 -25.22
CA LYS A 33 9.36 -29.54 -24.40
C LYS A 33 9.10 -28.91 -23.01
N ILE A 34 8.31 -29.60 -22.21
CA ILE A 34 7.87 -29.08 -20.88
C ILE A 34 9.05 -28.98 -19.93
N LEU A 35 9.91 -30.00 -19.87
CA LEU A 35 11.02 -30.07 -18.91
C LEU A 35 12.03 -28.91 -19.07
N PRO A 36 12.54 -28.59 -20.29
CA PRO A 36 13.39 -27.42 -20.49
C PRO A 36 12.73 -26.08 -20.12
N ILE A 37 11.41 -25.97 -20.32
CA ILE A 37 10.65 -24.78 -19.95
C ILE A 37 10.61 -24.61 -18.42
N ILE A 38 10.33 -25.71 -17.69
CA ILE A 38 10.34 -25.72 -16.22
C ILE A 38 11.74 -25.31 -15.72
N ILE A 39 12.81 -25.87 -16.27
CA ILE A 39 14.18 -25.52 -15.90
C ILE A 39 14.47 -24.03 -16.19
N ALA A 40 14.05 -23.53 -17.33
CA ALA A 40 14.23 -22.13 -17.72
C ALA A 40 13.54 -21.14 -16.77
N VAL A 41 12.53 -21.57 -16.04
CA VAL A 41 11.84 -20.76 -15.03
C VAL A 41 12.42 -20.96 -13.63
N ILE A 42 12.62 -22.22 -13.22
CA ILE A 42 13.04 -22.54 -11.84
C ILE A 42 14.50 -22.09 -11.60
N VAL A 43 15.40 -22.30 -12.57
CA VAL A 43 16.82 -21.97 -12.37
C VAL A 43 17.03 -20.47 -12.11
N PRO A 44 16.48 -19.53 -12.91
CA PRO A 44 16.61 -18.10 -12.61
C PRO A 44 15.98 -17.69 -11.27
N LEU A 45 14.84 -18.29 -10.89
CA LEU A 45 14.22 -18.03 -9.59
C LEU A 45 15.09 -18.52 -8.44
N ALA A 46 15.64 -19.73 -8.53
CA ALA A 46 16.53 -20.27 -7.51
C ALA A 46 17.82 -19.45 -7.40
N VAL A 47 18.42 -19.09 -8.53
CA VAL A 47 19.62 -18.25 -8.55
C VAL A 47 19.30 -16.85 -7.97
N GLY A 48 18.20 -16.25 -8.37
CA GLY A 48 17.75 -14.97 -7.83
C GLY A 48 17.53 -15.03 -6.31
N PHE A 49 16.90 -16.09 -5.82
CA PHE A 49 16.69 -16.31 -4.39
C PHE A 49 18.04 -16.47 -3.65
N ILE A 50 18.95 -17.31 -4.17
CA ILE A 50 20.28 -17.52 -3.57
C ILE A 50 21.09 -16.22 -3.56
N LEU A 51 21.12 -15.49 -4.67
CA LEU A 51 21.82 -14.21 -4.74
C LEU A 51 21.22 -13.20 -3.79
N THR A 52 19.90 -13.10 -3.71
CA THR A 52 19.22 -12.23 -2.74
C THR A 52 19.63 -12.63 -1.33
N PHE A 53 19.60 -13.91 -0.99
CA PHE A 53 19.98 -14.39 0.34
C PHE A 53 21.46 -14.16 0.66
N MET A 54 22.37 -14.34 -0.31
CA MET A 54 23.80 -14.13 -0.12
C MET A 54 24.20 -12.66 -0.05
N PHE A 55 23.53 -11.80 -0.82
CA PHE A 55 23.84 -10.36 -0.91
C PHE A 55 22.82 -9.49 -0.20
N TYR A 56 21.74 -10.09 0.33
CA TYR A 56 20.85 -9.40 1.23
C TYR A 56 21.65 -9.12 2.51
N LYS A 57 22.31 -7.99 2.49
CA LYS A 57 22.77 -7.35 3.69
C LYS A 57 21.50 -6.75 4.29
N ASP A 58 21.15 -7.17 5.51
CA ASP A 58 20.25 -6.39 6.33
C ASP A 58 20.84 -4.97 6.35
N GLU A 59 20.46 -4.13 5.39
CA GLU A 59 20.46 -2.73 5.70
C GLU A 59 19.59 -2.69 6.93
N ASP A 60 20.19 -2.26 8.03
CA ASP A 60 19.43 -1.92 9.22
C ASP A 60 18.21 -1.15 8.71
N VAL A 61 17.15 -1.88 8.37
CA VAL A 61 15.82 -1.35 8.40
C VAL A 61 15.81 -0.86 9.83
N LYS A 62 16.11 0.45 9.99
CA LYS A 62 15.72 1.13 11.19
C LYS A 62 14.27 0.75 11.26
N GLU A 63 13.98 -0.28 12.04
CA GLU A 63 12.62 -0.56 12.44
C GLU A 63 12.13 0.81 12.83
N GLU A 64 11.28 1.37 11.99
CA GLU A 64 10.47 2.50 12.45
C GLU A 64 10.00 1.99 13.79
N PRO A 65 10.35 2.69 14.88
CA PRO A 65 10.17 2.12 16.20
C PRO A 65 8.76 1.57 16.19
N LYS A 66 8.67 0.21 16.23
CA LYS A 66 7.38 -0.46 16.43
C LYS A 66 6.75 0.35 17.50
N ALA A 67 5.66 1.06 17.14
CA ALA A 67 5.02 1.95 18.08
C ALA A 67 4.87 1.12 19.34
N GLU A 68 5.76 1.38 20.29
CA GLU A 68 5.75 0.70 21.57
C GLU A 68 4.32 0.90 21.99
N ASN A 69 3.57 -0.17 22.12
CA ASN A 69 2.17 -0.14 22.52
C ASN A 69 2.17 0.39 23.94
N LYS A 70 2.52 1.67 24.02
CA LYS A 70 2.44 2.48 25.20
C LYS A 70 0.94 2.50 25.49
N GLN A 71 0.51 1.54 26.30
CA GLN A 71 -0.86 1.48 26.79
C GLN A 71 -1.23 2.89 27.19
N LEU A 72 -1.89 3.60 26.27
CA LEU A 72 -2.49 4.89 26.54
C LEU A 72 -3.65 4.62 27.48
N ASN A 73 -3.35 4.52 28.80
CA ASN A 73 -4.34 4.59 29.86
C ASN A 73 -4.94 6.01 29.97
N LYS A 74 -4.73 6.85 28.96
CA LYS A 74 -5.18 8.22 28.90
C LYS A 74 -6.29 8.31 27.85
N VAL A 75 -7.44 8.78 28.25
CA VAL A 75 -8.55 9.08 27.32
C VAL A 75 -8.05 10.17 26.37
N ALA A 76 -7.84 9.81 25.13
CA ALA A 76 -7.51 10.77 24.08
C ALA A 76 -8.82 11.38 23.54
N VAL A 77 -8.88 12.71 23.50
CA VAL A 77 -10.02 13.42 22.89
C VAL A 77 -9.67 13.72 21.44
N VAL A 78 -10.41 13.13 20.51
CA VAL A 78 -10.33 13.39 19.08
C VAL A 78 -11.53 14.27 18.72
N LYS A 79 -11.25 15.46 18.18
CA LYS A 79 -12.30 16.37 17.70
C LYS A 79 -12.81 15.91 16.33
N MET A 80 -14.01 16.33 15.97
CA MET A 80 -14.50 16.11 14.61
C MET A 80 -13.68 16.93 13.62
N PRO A 81 -13.09 16.30 12.58
CA PRO A 81 -12.31 17.03 11.57
C PRO A 81 -13.19 17.84 10.62
N VAL A 82 -14.48 17.55 10.52
CA VAL A 82 -15.44 18.21 9.65
C VAL A 82 -16.83 18.12 10.27
N SER A 83 -17.67 19.15 10.10
CA SER A 83 -19.08 19.10 10.52
C SER A 83 -19.85 18.10 9.67
N GLY A 84 -20.74 17.33 10.31
CA GLY A 84 -21.56 16.34 9.62
C GLY A 84 -22.16 15.28 10.52
N GLU A 85 -22.89 14.34 9.92
CA GLU A 85 -23.46 13.18 10.60
C GLU A 85 -22.40 12.12 10.88
N VAL A 86 -22.29 11.69 12.13
CA VAL A 86 -21.34 10.63 12.55
C VAL A 86 -22.03 9.29 12.54
N LYS A 87 -21.39 8.30 11.90
CA LYS A 87 -21.84 6.90 11.82
C LYS A 87 -20.76 5.95 12.33
N ASN A 88 -21.15 4.72 12.60
CA ASN A 88 -20.19 3.69 12.95
C ASN A 88 -19.28 3.38 11.75
N ILE A 89 -18.01 3.06 12.03
CA ILE A 89 -17.05 2.71 10.96
C ILE A 89 -17.49 1.50 10.14
N SER A 90 -18.24 0.56 10.75
CA SER A 90 -18.80 -0.62 10.07
C SER A 90 -19.81 -0.27 8.96
N GLU A 91 -20.33 0.95 8.95
CA GLU A 91 -21.24 1.46 7.91
C GLU A 91 -20.48 2.00 6.67
N SER A 92 -19.14 2.00 6.71
CA SER A 92 -18.35 2.35 5.55
C SER A 92 -18.58 1.36 4.42
N SER A 93 -18.75 1.86 3.20
CA SER A 93 -18.82 1.03 2.00
C SER A 93 -17.44 0.49 1.56
N ASP A 94 -16.36 0.96 2.16
CA ASP A 94 -15.00 0.46 1.92
C ASP A 94 -14.67 -0.63 2.94
N ALA A 95 -14.37 -1.83 2.45
CA ALA A 95 -14.08 -3.00 3.29
C ALA A 95 -12.85 -2.83 4.19
N ALA A 96 -11.85 -2.05 3.79
CA ALA A 96 -10.66 -1.81 4.60
C ALA A 96 -10.98 -1.00 5.87
N PHE A 97 -11.95 -0.09 5.78
CA PHE A 97 -12.42 0.69 6.92
C PHE A 97 -13.49 -0.05 7.72
N SER A 98 -14.51 -0.61 7.06
CA SER A 98 -15.62 -1.27 7.76
C SER A 98 -15.21 -2.53 8.54
N SER A 99 -14.11 -3.18 8.16
CA SER A 99 -13.52 -4.31 8.91
C SER A 99 -12.59 -3.89 10.05
N GLU A 100 -12.39 -2.60 10.26
CA GLU A 100 -11.41 -2.05 11.23
C GLU A 100 -9.95 -2.50 10.96
N ALA A 101 -9.62 -2.99 9.76
CA ALA A 101 -8.27 -3.44 9.42
C ALA A 101 -7.22 -2.29 9.52
N LEU A 102 -7.66 -1.06 9.33
CA LEU A 102 -6.85 0.16 9.46
C LEU A 102 -6.98 0.83 10.85
N GLY A 103 -7.65 0.20 11.79
CA GLY A 103 -7.90 0.71 13.13
C GLY A 103 -9.34 1.11 13.38
N LYS A 104 -9.64 1.47 14.62
CA LYS A 104 -10.96 1.95 15.05
C LYS A 104 -11.21 3.35 14.52
N GLY A 105 -12.47 3.65 14.22
CA GLY A 105 -12.80 4.97 13.71
C GLY A 105 -14.29 5.23 13.60
N VAL A 106 -14.61 6.29 12.91
CA VAL A 106 -15.98 6.70 12.57
C VAL A 106 -16.08 7.10 11.12
N VAL A 107 -17.26 6.99 10.55
CA VAL A 107 -17.61 7.61 9.27
C VAL A 107 -18.29 8.93 9.53
N ILE A 108 -17.93 9.97 8.79
CA ILE A 108 -18.60 11.27 8.87
C ILE A 108 -19.17 11.57 7.49
N ILE A 109 -20.45 11.83 7.42
CA ILE A 109 -21.11 12.37 6.21
C ILE A 109 -20.99 13.89 6.29
N PRO A 110 -20.10 14.51 5.50
CA PRO A 110 -19.75 15.90 5.70
C PRO A 110 -20.84 16.86 5.20
N GLU A 111 -21.05 17.95 5.91
CA GLU A 111 -21.93 19.06 5.51
C GLU A 111 -21.17 20.12 4.69
N ASN A 112 -19.85 20.13 4.77
CA ASN A 112 -19.00 21.07 4.05
C ASN A 112 -17.68 20.39 3.61
N GLY A 113 -16.83 21.12 2.90
CA GLY A 113 -15.57 20.59 2.35
C GLY A 113 -14.32 21.01 3.12
N GLU A 114 -14.45 21.64 4.28
CA GLU A 114 -13.32 22.08 5.10
C GLU A 114 -12.97 21.03 6.16
N VAL A 115 -11.77 20.47 6.06
CA VAL A 115 -11.29 19.43 6.97
C VAL A 115 -10.18 20.00 7.84
N CYS A 116 -10.38 19.97 9.17
CA CYS A 116 -9.44 20.47 10.16
C CYS A 116 -8.72 19.33 10.88
N ALA A 117 -7.62 19.64 11.55
CA ALA A 117 -6.90 18.68 12.37
C ALA A 117 -7.76 18.28 13.61
N PRO A 118 -8.01 16.97 13.80
CA PRO A 118 -8.82 16.50 14.94
C PRO A 118 -8.03 16.45 16.25
N VAL A 119 -6.72 16.55 16.18
CA VAL A 119 -5.80 16.52 17.32
C VAL A 119 -4.67 17.52 17.10
N SER A 120 -4.09 18.02 18.19
CA SER A 120 -2.82 18.74 18.13
C SER A 120 -1.69 17.74 17.93
N GLY A 121 -0.80 17.99 16.99
CA GLY A 121 0.27 17.05 16.66
C GLY A 121 1.08 17.43 15.43
N THR A 122 1.64 16.43 14.78
CA THR A 122 2.46 16.59 13.59
C THR A 122 1.86 15.81 12.43
N VAL A 123 1.76 16.42 11.26
CA VAL A 123 1.42 15.74 10.01
C VAL A 123 2.57 14.80 9.65
N LYS A 124 2.37 13.50 9.79
CA LYS A 124 3.40 12.50 9.46
C LYS A 124 3.32 12.06 8.02
N THR A 125 2.14 12.04 7.46
CA THR A 125 1.93 11.64 6.07
C THR A 125 0.89 12.53 5.43
N LEU A 126 1.21 13.09 4.29
CA LEU A 126 0.26 13.70 3.37
C LEU A 126 0.38 12.98 2.03
N PHE A 127 -0.65 12.26 1.64
CA PHE A 127 -0.63 11.53 0.39
C PHE A 127 -0.52 12.50 -0.80
N PRO A 128 0.25 12.16 -1.86
CA PRO A 128 0.42 13.04 -3.02
C PRO A 128 -0.89 13.47 -3.67
N THR A 129 -1.90 12.61 -3.60
CA THR A 129 -3.26 12.87 -4.09
C THR A 129 -4.14 13.61 -3.09
N LYS A 130 -3.61 13.98 -1.91
CA LYS A 130 -4.25 14.82 -0.88
C LYS A 130 -5.59 14.30 -0.33
N HIS A 131 -5.96 13.06 -0.68
CA HIS A 131 -7.20 12.42 -0.22
C HIS A 131 -7.08 11.80 1.17
N ALA A 132 -5.85 11.62 1.65
CA ALA A 132 -5.58 11.05 2.95
C ALA A 132 -4.42 11.77 3.65
N ILE A 133 -4.55 11.91 4.96
CA ILE A 133 -3.58 12.57 5.83
C ILE A 133 -3.44 11.82 7.14
N GLY A 134 -2.21 11.53 7.53
CA GLY A 134 -1.86 10.91 8.81
C GLY A 134 -1.28 11.95 9.76
N ILE A 135 -1.81 12.01 10.98
CA ILE A 135 -1.36 12.91 12.05
C ILE A 135 -0.98 12.07 13.25
N VAL A 136 0.17 12.36 13.84
CA VAL A 136 0.54 11.81 15.15
C VAL A 136 0.37 12.92 16.17
N SER A 137 -0.52 12.68 17.14
CA SER A 137 -0.78 13.66 18.21
C SER A 137 0.45 13.84 19.11
N ASP A 138 0.47 14.92 19.86
CA ASP A 138 1.55 15.18 20.82
C ASP A 138 1.61 14.12 21.95
N ASP A 139 0.49 13.41 22.18
CA ASP A 139 0.40 12.28 23.12
C ASP A 139 0.71 10.91 22.48
N GLY A 140 1.01 10.87 21.17
CA GLY A 140 1.39 9.64 20.45
C GLY A 140 0.22 8.89 19.81
N LEU A 141 -1.01 9.44 19.77
CA LEU A 141 -2.13 8.84 19.05
C LEU A 141 -1.95 9.06 17.54
N GLU A 142 -2.04 7.99 16.77
CA GLU A 142 -2.05 8.03 15.31
C GLU A 142 -3.47 8.18 14.78
N VAL A 143 -3.71 9.19 13.98
CA VAL A 143 -5.01 9.47 13.37
C VAL A 143 -4.86 9.54 11.86
N LEU A 144 -5.62 8.71 11.15
CA LEU A 144 -5.76 8.77 9.70
C LEU A 144 -7.09 9.41 9.33
N ILE A 145 -7.04 10.47 8.53
CA ILE A 145 -8.23 11.06 7.91
C ILE A 145 -8.22 10.66 6.44
N HIS A 146 -9.26 9.99 5.99
CA HIS A 146 -9.44 9.59 4.60
C HIS A 146 -10.68 10.26 4.01
N ILE A 147 -10.51 11.04 2.96
CA ILE A 147 -11.54 11.93 2.42
C ILE A 147 -12.19 11.26 1.20
N GLY A 148 -13.37 10.74 1.41
CA GLY A 148 -14.20 10.08 0.39
C GLY A 148 -13.72 8.67 0.00
N ILE A 149 -14.54 7.96 -0.76
CA ILE A 149 -14.29 6.61 -1.22
C ILE A 149 -13.67 6.66 -2.63
N ASN A 150 -12.59 5.90 -2.87
CA ASN A 150 -11.88 5.83 -4.16
C ASN A 150 -11.34 7.19 -4.67
N THR A 151 -11.24 8.19 -3.82
CA THR A 151 -10.82 9.55 -4.20
C THR A 151 -9.35 9.65 -4.57
N VAL A 152 -8.54 8.64 -4.29
CA VAL A 152 -7.19 8.47 -4.86
C VAL A 152 -7.21 8.56 -6.40
N ASN A 153 -8.28 8.09 -7.05
CA ASN A 153 -8.45 8.12 -8.49
C ASN A 153 -8.61 9.54 -9.06
N LEU A 154 -8.91 10.52 -8.23
CA LEU A 154 -8.98 11.94 -8.62
C LEU A 154 -7.58 12.55 -8.81
N GLN A 155 -6.51 11.84 -8.44
CA GLN A 155 -5.12 12.27 -8.62
C GLN A 155 -4.83 13.68 -8.04
N GLY A 156 -5.46 14.01 -6.92
CA GLY A 156 -5.31 15.30 -6.25
C GLY A 156 -6.19 16.43 -6.81
N LYS A 157 -6.98 16.17 -7.84
CA LYS A 157 -7.96 17.15 -8.33
C LYS A 157 -9.03 17.38 -7.27
N HIS A 158 -9.43 18.64 -7.11
CA HIS A 158 -10.44 19.08 -6.14
C HIS A 158 -10.01 19.04 -4.66
N PHE A 159 -8.75 18.68 -4.37
CA PHE A 159 -8.18 18.76 -3.04
C PHE A 159 -7.13 19.86 -2.95
N THR A 160 -7.28 20.76 -1.97
CA THR A 160 -6.28 21.74 -1.62
C THR A 160 -5.76 21.42 -0.22
N ALA A 161 -4.46 21.16 -0.10
CA ALA A 161 -3.84 20.98 1.20
C ALA A 161 -3.24 22.32 1.65
N HIS A 162 -3.59 22.74 2.85
CA HIS A 162 -3.03 23.94 3.51
C HIS A 162 -1.87 23.61 4.44
N VAL A 163 -1.51 22.33 4.52
CA VAL A 163 -0.41 21.81 5.33
C VAL A 163 0.48 20.90 4.47
N LYS A 164 1.67 20.66 4.93
CA LYS A 164 2.63 19.70 4.35
C LYS A 164 3.10 18.72 5.41
N GLN A 165 3.80 17.69 4.98
CA GLN A 165 4.44 16.75 5.88
C GLN A 165 5.38 17.49 6.86
N ASP A 166 5.40 17.03 8.10
CA ASP A 166 6.12 17.54 9.26
C ASP A 166 5.61 18.89 9.82
N ASP A 167 4.56 19.46 9.24
CA ASP A 167 3.92 20.64 9.84
C ASP A 167 3.24 20.28 11.19
N LYS A 168 3.30 21.24 12.11
CA LYS A 168 2.54 21.19 13.37
C LYS A 168 1.13 21.71 13.16
N VAL A 169 0.16 20.97 13.69
CA VAL A 169 -1.28 21.31 13.67
C VAL A 169 -1.85 21.37 15.09
N LYS A 170 -2.94 22.14 15.25
CA LYS A 170 -3.61 22.34 16.55
C LYS A 170 -5.13 22.21 16.38
#